data_457b7cbbbdb7429b47112ba0460a77fb
#
_entry.id   457b7cbbbdb7429b47112ba0460a77fb
#
_cell.length_a   1.000
_cell.length_b   1.000
_cell.length_c   1.000
_cell.angle_alpha   90.00
_cell.angle_beta   90.00
_cell.angle_gamma   90.00
#
_symmetry.space_group_name_H-M   'P 1'
#
loop_
_entity.id
_entity.type
_entity.pdbx_description
1 polymer ?
#
loop_
_entity_poly.entity_id
_entity_poly.type
_entity_poly.pdbx_seq_one_letter_code
_entity_poly.pdbx_strand_id
1 'polypeptide(L)'
;GLDKNTIVVFTSDHGYHMGEHGHWQKQTLFNNATKVPLIINVPGKDYISKISNSPVELIDIFPTLMDLTNIISPSHVVGESLKPIIENKSSDVRKSALTRWRNGYSIRTERFRLTKWDINGDFQYELYDHKFDEEELNNLALDSSYSLIRDSLIKTINRRIIQADMKPEGIGRQIENVLQM
;
A
#
# COMPACT_ATOMS: atom_id res chain seq x y z
N GLY A 1 -31.49 -3.59 -12.05
CA GLY A 1 -31.54 -5.04 -11.72
C GLY A 1 -30.16 -5.68 -11.51
N LEU A 2 -29.04 -5.07 -11.97
CA LEU A 2 -27.70 -5.64 -11.78
C LEU A 2 -27.13 -5.39 -10.37
N ASP A 3 -27.65 -4.41 -9.66
CA ASP A 3 -27.24 -4.02 -8.30
C ASP A 3 -27.26 -5.19 -7.30
N LYS A 4 -28.16 -6.16 -7.51
CA LYS A 4 -28.32 -7.34 -6.65
C LYS A 4 -27.30 -8.46 -6.91
N ASN A 5 -26.55 -8.38 -8.01
CA ASN A 5 -25.62 -9.43 -8.43
C ASN A 5 -24.31 -8.88 -8.99
N THR A 6 -23.91 -7.69 -8.58
CA THR A 6 -22.68 -7.06 -9.07
C THR A 6 -21.89 -6.49 -7.90
N ILE A 7 -20.65 -6.97 -7.72
CA ILE A 7 -19.68 -6.35 -6.82
C ILE A 7 -19.20 -5.06 -7.49
N VAL A 8 -19.25 -3.95 -6.76
CA VAL A 8 -18.77 -2.66 -7.25
C VAL A 8 -17.51 -2.28 -6.47
N VAL A 9 -16.44 -1.99 -7.19
CA VAL A 9 -15.19 -1.46 -6.63
C VAL A 9 -14.97 -0.06 -7.20
N PHE A 10 -14.86 0.92 -6.31
CA PHE A 10 -14.48 2.29 -6.65
C PHE A 10 -13.12 2.59 -6.05
N THR A 11 -12.16 2.97 -6.89
CA THR A 11 -10.79 3.32 -6.48
C THR A 11 -10.14 4.24 -7.52
N SER A 12 -8.92 4.68 -7.24
CA SER A 12 -8.03 5.36 -8.19
C SER A 12 -6.69 4.62 -8.23
N ASP A 13 -5.93 4.76 -9.31
CA ASP A 13 -4.57 4.24 -9.46
C ASP A 13 -3.55 5.04 -8.64
N HIS A 14 -3.77 6.36 -8.47
CA HIS A 14 -2.96 7.26 -7.66
C HIS A 14 -3.76 8.50 -7.23
N GLY A 15 -3.22 9.23 -6.28
CA GLY A 15 -3.67 10.56 -5.91
C GLY A 15 -2.98 11.65 -6.76
N TYR A 16 -3.02 12.91 -6.30
CA TYR A 16 -2.49 14.04 -7.06
C TYR A 16 -2.13 15.20 -6.12
N HIS A 17 -0.98 15.86 -6.38
CA HIS A 17 -0.59 17.11 -5.74
C HIS A 17 -1.09 18.30 -6.56
N MET A 18 -1.62 19.29 -5.88
CA MET A 18 -2.08 20.55 -6.46
C MET A 18 -1.32 21.77 -5.90
N GLY A 19 -0.06 21.54 -5.49
CA GLY A 19 0.82 22.53 -4.89
C GLY A 19 1.36 22.11 -3.52
N GLU A 20 0.78 21.09 -2.89
CA GLU A 20 1.25 20.58 -1.60
C GLU A 20 2.70 20.09 -1.74
N HIS A 21 3.53 20.31 -0.70
CA HIS A 21 4.97 20.07 -0.70
C HIS A 21 5.74 20.76 -1.84
N GLY A 22 5.17 21.79 -2.48
CA GLY A 22 5.73 22.41 -3.68
C GLY A 22 5.68 21.52 -4.93
N HIS A 23 4.92 20.42 -4.89
CA HIS A 23 4.76 19.49 -6.00
C HIS A 23 3.44 19.69 -6.73
N TRP A 24 3.48 19.37 -8.02
CA TRP A 24 2.33 19.19 -8.89
C TRP A 24 2.40 17.78 -9.48
N GLN A 25 1.24 17.16 -9.76
CA GLN A 25 1.14 15.81 -10.28
C GLN A 25 1.30 14.72 -9.17
N LYS A 26 1.67 13.49 -9.57
CA LYS A 26 1.56 12.28 -8.75
C LYS A 26 2.88 11.65 -8.34
N GLN A 27 3.99 12.19 -8.80
CA GLN A 27 5.30 11.52 -8.78
C GLN A 27 6.02 11.71 -7.45
N THR A 28 5.37 11.32 -6.33
CA THR A 28 5.93 11.37 -4.98
C THR A 28 5.53 10.15 -4.17
N LEU A 29 6.05 10.03 -2.94
CA LEU A 29 5.69 9.00 -1.98
C LEU A 29 4.83 9.52 -0.81
N PHE A 30 4.38 10.77 -0.86
CA PHE A 30 3.47 11.36 0.12
C PHE A 30 2.03 10.85 -0.02
N ASN A 31 1.23 11.04 1.03
CA ASN A 31 -0.19 10.68 1.04
C ASN A 31 -0.96 11.22 -0.16
N ASN A 32 -0.69 12.48 -0.57
CA ASN A 32 -1.35 13.11 -1.71
C ASN A 32 -1.29 12.26 -2.98
N ALA A 33 -0.19 11.54 -3.20
CA ALA A 33 0.00 10.67 -4.36
C ALA A 33 -0.38 9.20 -4.10
N THR A 34 -0.24 8.72 -2.86
CA THR A 34 -0.30 7.27 -2.56
C THR A 34 -1.58 6.84 -1.84
N LYS A 35 -2.30 7.76 -1.18
CA LYS A 35 -3.57 7.47 -0.51
C LYS A 35 -4.72 7.74 -1.48
N VAL A 36 -5.41 6.68 -1.87
CA VAL A 36 -6.58 6.74 -2.78
C VAL A 36 -7.82 6.18 -2.10
N PRO A 37 -9.03 6.57 -2.53
CA PRO A 37 -10.24 5.93 -2.05
C PRO A 37 -10.27 4.46 -2.47
N LEU A 38 -10.76 3.60 -1.59
CA LEU A 38 -11.12 2.22 -1.93
C LEU A 38 -12.47 1.91 -1.29
N ILE A 39 -13.48 1.76 -2.13
CA ILE A 39 -14.85 1.41 -1.71
C ILE A 39 -15.22 0.10 -2.40
N ILE A 40 -15.62 -0.90 -1.60
CA ILE A 40 -16.05 -2.20 -2.11
C ILE A 40 -17.49 -2.43 -1.63
N ASN A 41 -18.42 -2.54 -2.57
CA ASN A 41 -19.81 -2.90 -2.29
C ASN A 41 -20.09 -4.32 -2.77
N VAL A 42 -20.53 -5.18 -1.85
CA VAL A 42 -20.85 -6.58 -2.12
C VAL A 42 -22.36 -6.77 -2.00
N PRO A 43 -23.07 -7.21 -3.05
CA PRO A 43 -24.53 -7.34 -3.02
C PRO A 43 -24.98 -8.41 -2.03
N GLY A 44 -26.19 -8.21 -1.47
CA GLY A 44 -26.81 -9.17 -0.55
C GLY A 44 -26.16 -9.27 0.83
N LYS A 45 -25.25 -8.37 1.14
CA LYS A 45 -24.67 -8.23 2.48
C LYS A 45 -25.08 -6.86 3.04
N ASP A 46 -25.86 -6.86 4.10
CA ASP A 46 -26.25 -5.65 4.83
C ASP A 46 -25.05 -5.14 5.67
N TYR A 47 -24.04 -4.64 4.96
CA TYR A 47 -22.96 -3.91 5.62
C TYR A 47 -23.45 -2.48 5.87
N ILE A 48 -23.76 -2.17 7.11
CA ILE A 48 -23.78 -0.78 7.56
C ILE A 48 -22.40 -0.20 7.21
N SER A 49 -22.37 0.92 6.49
CA SER A 49 -21.18 1.62 6.03
C SER A 49 -20.02 1.51 7.01
N LYS A 50 -19.02 0.72 6.67
CA LYS A 50 -17.89 0.44 7.54
C LYS A 50 -16.65 1.10 6.98
N ILE A 51 -15.96 1.80 7.85
CA ILE A 51 -14.65 2.38 7.55
C ILE A 51 -13.60 1.49 8.20
N SER A 52 -12.58 1.09 7.44
CA SER A 52 -11.40 0.40 7.95
C SER A 52 -10.19 1.31 7.80
N ASN A 53 -9.37 1.38 8.85
CA ASN A 53 -8.08 2.10 8.84
C ASN A 53 -6.90 1.15 8.51
N SER A 54 -7.19 -0.11 8.19
CA SER A 54 -6.15 -1.07 7.80
C SER A 54 -5.40 -0.56 6.57
N PRO A 55 -4.06 -0.57 6.58
CA PRO A 55 -3.29 -0.36 5.36
C PRO A 55 -3.61 -1.44 4.34
N VAL A 56 -3.88 -1.03 3.10
CA VAL A 56 -4.18 -1.92 1.97
C VAL A 56 -3.38 -1.49 0.74
N GLU A 57 -3.21 -2.39 -0.21
CA GLU A 57 -2.50 -2.13 -1.45
C GLU A 57 -3.43 -2.40 -2.65
N LEU A 58 -3.20 -1.73 -3.78
CA LEU A 58 -4.02 -1.95 -4.98
C LEU A 58 -3.96 -3.39 -5.48
N ILE A 59 -2.85 -4.09 -5.24
CA ILE A 59 -2.68 -5.51 -5.57
C ILE A 59 -3.63 -6.43 -4.78
N ASP A 60 -4.24 -5.95 -3.69
CA ASP A 60 -5.19 -6.70 -2.86
C ASP A 60 -6.57 -6.81 -3.51
N ILE A 61 -6.89 -5.93 -4.47
CA ILE A 61 -8.19 -5.91 -5.14
C ILE A 61 -8.43 -7.23 -5.87
N PHE A 62 -7.44 -7.72 -6.62
CA PHE A 62 -7.58 -8.94 -7.41
C PHE A 62 -7.91 -10.16 -6.54
N PRO A 63 -7.07 -10.55 -5.53
CA PRO A 63 -7.37 -11.70 -4.69
C PRO A 63 -8.66 -11.51 -3.87
N THR A 64 -9.03 -10.26 -3.54
CA THR A 64 -10.32 -9.97 -2.88
C THR A 64 -11.50 -10.34 -3.76
N LEU A 65 -11.48 -9.94 -5.04
CA LEU A 65 -12.55 -10.28 -5.97
C LEU A 65 -12.65 -11.79 -6.22
N MET A 66 -11.51 -12.46 -6.38
CA MET A 66 -11.45 -13.91 -6.53
C MET A 66 -12.10 -14.61 -5.31
N ASP A 67 -11.75 -14.21 -4.11
CA ASP A 67 -12.24 -14.79 -2.86
C ASP A 67 -13.75 -14.48 -2.63
N LEU A 68 -14.20 -13.28 -2.95
CA LEU A 68 -15.62 -12.90 -2.87
C LEU A 68 -16.51 -13.66 -3.86
N THR A 69 -15.95 -14.07 -5.00
CA THR A 69 -16.63 -14.82 -6.05
C THR A 69 -16.40 -16.33 -5.95
N ASN A 70 -15.69 -16.80 -4.92
CA ASN A 70 -15.31 -18.19 -4.69
C ASN A 70 -14.49 -18.80 -5.85
N ILE A 71 -13.67 -17.98 -6.51
CA ILE A 71 -12.72 -18.42 -7.53
C ILE A 71 -11.34 -18.56 -6.85
N ILE A 72 -10.63 -19.65 -7.15
CA ILE A 72 -9.31 -19.90 -6.58
C ILE A 72 -8.32 -18.90 -7.18
N SER A 73 -7.67 -18.12 -6.32
CA SER A 73 -6.62 -17.20 -6.75
C SER A 73 -5.37 -17.97 -7.20
N PRO A 74 -4.73 -17.61 -8.32
CA PRO A 74 -3.47 -18.22 -8.74
C PRO A 74 -2.38 -18.07 -7.68
N SER A 75 -1.53 -19.08 -7.54
CA SER A 75 -0.47 -19.13 -6.49
C SER A 75 0.58 -18.01 -6.58
N HIS A 76 0.72 -17.39 -7.73
CA HIS A 76 1.64 -16.28 -7.94
C HIS A 76 1.11 -14.89 -7.53
N VAL A 77 -0.15 -14.81 -7.12
CA VAL A 77 -0.74 -13.56 -6.65
C VAL A 77 -0.22 -13.26 -5.25
N VAL A 78 0.40 -12.10 -5.09
CA VAL A 78 1.04 -11.66 -3.83
C VAL A 78 0.19 -10.69 -3.00
N GLY A 79 -0.94 -10.23 -3.54
CA GLY A 79 -1.93 -9.43 -2.80
C GLY A 79 -2.64 -10.27 -1.74
N GLU A 80 -3.20 -9.62 -0.74
CA GLU A 80 -3.96 -10.24 0.34
C GLU A 80 -5.45 -9.93 0.20
N SER A 81 -6.31 -10.95 0.31
CA SER A 81 -7.76 -10.75 0.24
C SER A 81 -8.26 -9.87 1.38
N LEU A 82 -9.04 -8.85 1.05
CA LEU A 82 -9.70 -7.96 2.01
C LEU A 82 -11.04 -8.53 2.52
N LYS A 83 -11.46 -9.71 2.04
CA LYS A 83 -12.70 -10.37 2.47
C LYS A 83 -12.83 -10.52 3.99
N PRO A 84 -11.75 -10.84 4.77
CA PRO A 84 -11.86 -10.90 6.23
C PRO A 84 -12.25 -9.57 6.87
N ILE A 85 -11.78 -8.43 6.33
CA ILE A 85 -12.19 -7.09 6.78
C ILE A 85 -13.65 -6.84 6.38
N ILE A 86 -14.00 -7.12 5.13
CA ILE A 86 -15.35 -6.96 4.59
C ILE A 86 -16.37 -7.78 5.41
N GLU A 87 -16.04 -8.99 5.81
CA GLU A 87 -16.91 -9.88 6.58
C GLU A 87 -16.81 -9.68 8.11
N ASN A 88 -16.12 -8.67 8.59
CA ASN A 88 -15.91 -8.40 10.02
C ASN A 88 -15.22 -9.53 10.81
N LYS A 89 -14.42 -10.34 10.14
CA LYS A 89 -13.64 -11.42 10.74
C LYS A 89 -12.26 -10.96 11.21
N SER A 90 -11.78 -9.85 10.69
CA SER A 90 -10.51 -9.22 11.07
C SER A 90 -10.61 -7.71 10.99
N SER A 91 -9.80 -7.00 11.77
CA SER A 91 -9.63 -5.53 11.65
C SER A 91 -8.64 -5.14 10.56
N ASP A 92 -7.71 -6.04 10.22
CA ASP A 92 -6.66 -5.81 9.23
C ASP A 92 -6.25 -7.12 8.55
N VAL A 93 -5.62 -6.99 7.39
CA VAL A 93 -4.96 -8.10 6.68
C VAL A 93 -3.45 -7.91 6.62
N ARG A 94 -2.98 -6.68 6.78
CA ARG A 94 -1.55 -6.33 6.82
C ARG A 94 -1.29 -5.16 7.75
N LYS A 95 -0.05 -5.02 8.22
CA LYS A 95 0.35 -3.94 9.12
C LYS A 95 0.95 -2.73 8.40
N SER A 96 1.29 -2.86 7.13
CA SER A 96 1.84 -1.77 6.33
C SER A 96 1.61 -1.97 4.84
N ALA A 97 1.30 -0.90 4.12
CA ALA A 97 1.26 -0.84 2.67
C ALA A 97 2.61 -0.33 2.13
N LEU A 98 3.13 -0.98 1.08
CA LEU A 98 4.41 -0.64 0.44
C LEU A 98 4.14 0.07 -0.89
N THR A 99 4.85 1.17 -1.12
CA THR A 99 4.86 1.89 -2.39
C THR A 99 6.30 2.12 -2.83
N ARG A 100 6.56 2.03 -4.14
CA ARG A 100 7.85 2.35 -4.74
C ARG A 100 7.71 3.47 -5.77
N TRP A 101 8.65 4.40 -5.72
CA TRP A 101 8.84 5.40 -6.76
C TRP A 101 10.33 5.65 -6.99
N ARG A 102 10.82 5.45 -8.22
CA ARG A 102 12.26 5.56 -8.57
C ARG A 102 13.14 4.76 -7.60
N ASN A 103 14.06 5.45 -6.93
CA ASN A 103 14.99 4.91 -5.91
C ASN A 103 14.43 4.97 -4.48
N GLY A 104 13.16 5.35 -4.31
CA GLY A 104 12.50 5.44 -3.02
C GLY A 104 11.49 4.31 -2.79
N TYR A 105 11.42 3.85 -1.54
CA TYR A 105 10.38 2.97 -1.04
C TYR A 105 9.71 3.63 0.17
N SER A 106 8.41 3.51 0.28
CA SER A 106 7.65 4.00 1.41
C SER A 106 6.75 2.92 1.98
N ILE A 107 6.72 2.78 3.30
CA ILE A 107 5.68 2.02 3.99
C ILE A 107 4.75 2.95 4.75
N ARG A 108 3.44 2.67 4.64
CA ARG A 108 2.36 3.32 5.37
C ARG A 108 1.74 2.32 6.33
N THR A 109 1.89 2.56 7.63
CA THR A 109 1.14 1.87 8.69
C THR A 109 -0.14 2.64 9.00
N GLU A 110 -0.96 2.20 9.94
CA GLU A 110 -2.13 2.99 10.37
C GLU A 110 -1.75 4.40 10.85
N ARG A 111 -0.60 4.55 11.54
CA ARG A 111 -0.18 5.81 12.15
C ARG A 111 1.02 6.47 11.47
N PHE A 112 2.00 5.68 11.03
CA PHE A 112 3.28 6.21 10.55
C PHE A 112 3.49 5.97 9.07
N ARG A 113 4.21 6.90 8.44
CA ARG A 113 4.88 6.68 7.17
C ARG A 113 6.38 6.70 7.40
N LEU A 114 7.09 5.70 6.86
CA LEU A 114 8.54 5.75 6.69
C LEU A 114 8.86 5.64 5.21
N THR A 115 9.63 6.59 4.70
CA THR A 115 10.19 6.56 3.35
C THR A 115 11.69 6.35 3.44
N LYS A 116 12.22 5.45 2.62
CA LYS A 116 13.63 5.15 2.46
C LYS A 116 14.04 5.51 1.04
N TRP A 117 15.02 6.41 0.92
CA TRP A 117 15.62 6.80 -0.35
C TRP A 117 17.02 6.19 -0.47
N ASP A 118 17.34 5.64 -1.65
CA ASP A 118 18.71 5.26 -2.00
C ASP A 118 19.31 6.36 -2.86
N ILE A 119 20.29 7.07 -2.30
CA ILE A 119 21.00 8.13 -2.99
C ILE A 119 22.45 7.68 -3.17
N ASN A 120 22.73 7.01 -4.29
CA ASN A 120 24.06 6.49 -4.63
C ASN A 120 24.64 5.53 -3.57
N GLY A 121 23.82 4.71 -2.94
CA GLY A 121 24.20 3.77 -1.89
C GLY A 121 24.08 4.34 -0.46
N ASP A 122 23.85 5.64 -0.31
CA ASP A 122 23.56 6.25 0.98
C ASP A 122 22.04 6.27 1.20
N PHE A 123 21.59 5.67 2.29
CA PHE A 123 20.18 5.62 2.64
C PHE A 123 19.76 6.82 3.46
N GLN A 124 18.80 7.58 2.94
CA GLN A 124 18.14 8.67 3.66
C GLN A 124 16.72 8.28 4.01
N TYR A 125 16.20 8.83 5.11
CA TYR A 125 14.89 8.47 5.62
C TYR A 125 14.04 9.71 5.89
N GLU A 126 12.73 9.53 5.65
CA GLU A 126 11.70 10.44 6.12
C GLU A 126 10.75 9.65 7.02
N LEU A 127 10.32 10.25 8.13
CA LEU A 127 9.36 9.68 9.06
C LEU A 127 8.29 10.69 9.40
N TYR A 128 7.02 10.30 9.24
CA TYR A 128 5.87 11.14 9.56
C TYR A 128 4.92 10.41 10.51
N ASP A 129 4.38 11.15 11.49
CA ASP A 129 3.40 10.65 12.47
C ASP A 129 2.04 11.26 12.18
N HIS A 130 1.19 10.54 11.49
CA HIS A 130 -0.14 11.01 11.04
C HIS A 130 -1.13 11.27 12.19
N LYS A 131 -0.77 10.95 13.42
CA LYS A 131 -1.56 11.37 14.58
C LYS A 131 -1.46 12.87 14.83
N PHE A 132 -0.34 13.50 14.44
CA PHE A 132 -0.04 14.91 14.72
C PHE A 132 0.28 15.71 13.44
N ASP A 133 0.59 15.03 12.33
CA ASP A 133 1.01 15.62 11.08
C ASP A 133 0.43 14.80 9.91
N GLU A 134 -0.86 15.01 9.65
CA GLU A 134 -1.57 14.30 8.58
C GLU A 134 -1.07 14.71 7.19
N GLU A 135 -0.55 15.94 7.07
CA GLU A 135 -0.04 16.51 5.83
C GLU A 135 1.43 16.20 5.55
N GLU A 136 2.13 15.48 6.45
CA GLU A 136 3.52 15.04 6.26
C GLU A 136 4.51 16.21 6.07
N LEU A 137 4.36 17.28 6.85
CA LEU A 137 5.18 18.50 6.76
C LEU A 137 6.46 18.43 7.59
N ASN A 138 6.48 17.61 8.67
CA ASN A 138 7.56 17.57 9.64
C ASN A 138 8.27 16.23 9.61
N ASN A 139 9.46 16.17 9.01
CA ASN A 139 10.27 14.95 8.98
C ASN A 139 10.88 14.66 10.36
N LEU A 140 10.43 13.60 11.00
CA LEU A 140 10.85 13.14 12.33
C LEU A 140 11.99 12.10 12.29
N ALA A 141 12.58 11.82 11.13
CA ALA A 141 13.59 10.77 10.99
C ALA A 141 14.85 11.01 11.83
N LEU A 142 15.18 12.26 12.14
CA LEU A 142 16.33 12.64 12.97
C LEU A 142 15.96 12.95 14.42
N ASP A 143 14.68 12.95 14.77
CA ASP A 143 14.23 13.16 16.15
C ASP A 143 14.52 11.91 17.00
N SER A 144 15.33 12.10 18.05
CA SER A 144 15.75 11.01 18.95
C SER A 144 14.57 10.36 19.69
N SER A 145 13.47 11.10 19.93
CA SER A 145 12.27 10.57 20.59
C SER A 145 11.54 9.54 19.74
N TYR A 146 11.74 9.54 18.41
CA TYR A 146 11.18 8.58 17.46
C TYR A 146 12.15 7.47 17.03
N SER A 147 13.37 7.42 17.59
CA SER A 147 14.42 6.48 17.17
C SER A 147 13.98 5.02 17.18
N LEU A 148 13.33 4.54 18.25
CA LEU A 148 12.88 3.16 18.36
C LEU A 148 11.81 2.82 17.31
N ILE A 149 10.89 3.74 17.05
CA ILE A 149 9.83 3.58 16.01
C ILE A 149 10.47 3.57 14.64
N ARG A 150 11.34 4.53 14.33
CA ARG A 150 12.08 4.60 13.08
C ARG A 150 12.83 3.29 12.81
N ASP A 151 13.59 2.78 13.77
CA ASP A 151 14.41 1.58 13.61
C ASP A 151 13.55 0.33 13.41
N SER A 152 12.39 0.25 14.05
CA SER A 152 11.40 -0.81 13.84
C SER A 152 10.81 -0.74 12.42
N LEU A 153 10.48 0.46 11.95
CA LEU A 153 9.94 0.68 10.61
C LEU A 153 10.99 0.42 9.53
N ILE A 154 12.28 0.74 9.77
CA ILE A 154 13.39 0.40 8.87
C ILE A 154 13.52 -1.12 8.70
N LYS A 155 13.39 -1.89 9.77
CA LYS A 155 13.36 -3.36 9.66
C LYS A 155 12.16 -3.84 8.85
N THR A 156 11.01 -3.21 9.05
CA THR A 156 9.78 -3.56 8.35
C THR A 156 9.88 -3.25 6.85
N ILE A 157 10.33 -2.05 6.47
CA ILE A 157 10.46 -1.68 5.06
C ILE A 157 11.47 -2.57 4.33
N ASN A 158 12.62 -2.87 4.94
CA ASN A 158 13.62 -3.74 4.34
C ASN A 158 13.06 -5.16 4.09
N ARG A 159 12.32 -5.72 5.05
CA ARG A 159 11.64 -7.01 4.86
C ARG A 159 10.61 -6.95 3.72
N ARG A 160 9.80 -5.88 3.65
CA ARG A 160 8.79 -5.69 2.61
C ARG A 160 9.41 -5.54 1.22
N ILE A 161 10.53 -4.85 1.11
CA ILE A 161 11.29 -4.73 -0.15
C ILE A 161 11.75 -6.11 -0.62
N ILE A 162 12.40 -6.89 0.26
CA ILE A 162 12.84 -8.25 -0.06
C ILE A 162 11.66 -9.10 -0.55
N GLN A 163 10.52 -9.06 0.15
CA GLN A 163 9.32 -9.80 -0.25
C GLN A 163 8.80 -9.37 -1.63
N ALA A 164 8.80 -8.07 -1.92
CA ALA A 164 8.33 -7.53 -3.21
C ALA A 164 9.28 -7.86 -4.38
N ASP A 165 10.58 -8.03 -4.11
CA ASP A 165 11.58 -8.39 -5.12
C ASP A 165 11.70 -9.91 -5.34
N MET A 166 11.06 -10.73 -4.49
CA MET A 166 11.04 -12.18 -4.67
C MET A 166 10.23 -12.54 -5.92
N LYS A 167 10.81 -13.39 -6.77
CA LYS A 167 10.08 -13.95 -7.92
C LYS A 167 9.08 -14.98 -7.41
N PRO A 168 7.78 -14.91 -7.80
CA PRO A 168 6.86 -16.01 -7.55
C PRO A 168 7.37 -17.31 -8.21
N GLU A 169 7.22 -18.44 -7.53
CA GLU A 169 7.62 -19.73 -8.05
C GLU A 169 6.87 -20.05 -9.36
N GLY A 170 7.60 -20.52 -10.38
CA GLY A 170 7.03 -20.91 -11.68
C GLY A 170 6.75 -19.75 -12.65
N ILE A 171 7.06 -18.50 -12.29
CA ILE A 171 6.88 -17.35 -13.19
C ILE A 171 8.24 -16.74 -13.55
N GLY A 172 8.63 -16.90 -14.82
CA GLY A 172 9.77 -16.22 -15.40
C GLY A 172 9.48 -14.74 -15.67
N ARG A 173 10.40 -13.84 -15.34
CA ARG A 173 10.33 -12.47 -15.84
C ARG A 173 10.65 -12.51 -17.34
N GLN A 174 9.69 -12.15 -18.19
CA GLN A 174 9.89 -12.06 -19.65
C GLN A 174 10.95 -11.01 -20.06
N ILE A 175 11.41 -10.19 -19.11
CA ILE A 175 12.29 -9.03 -19.36
C ILE A 175 13.79 -9.41 -19.30
N GLU A 176 14.17 -10.57 -18.76
CA GLU A 176 15.59 -10.96 -18.67
C GLU A 176 16.27 -11.13 -20.05
N ASN A 177 15.50 -11.33 -21.12
CA ASN A 177 16.02 -11.51 -22.48
C ASN A 177 16.02 -10.23 -23.33
N VAL A 178 15.48 -9.13 -22.88
CA VAL A 178 15.38 -7.87 -23.67
C VAL A 178 16.55 -6.93 -23.42
N LEU A 179 17.33 -7.13 -22.36
CA LEU A 179 18.50 -6.30 -22.02
C LEU A 179 19.83 -6.84 -22.54
N GLN A 180 19.82 -7.89 -23.36
CA GLN A 180 21.02 -8.46 -24.00
C GLN A 180 21.07 -8.20 -25.51
N MET A 181 20.29 -7.27 -26.06
CA MET A 181 20.38 -6.81 -27.44
C MET A 181 20.96 -5.39 -27.51
#